data_b527288671d520a469a16043fe5578ad
#
_entry.id   b527288671d520a469a16043fe5578ad
#
_cell.length_a   1.000
_cell.length_b   1.000
_cell.length_c   1.000
_cell.angle_alpha   90.00
_cell.angle_beta   90.00
_cell.angle_gamma   90.00
#
_symmetry.space_group_name_H-M   'P 1'
#
loop_
_entity.id
_entity.type
_entity.pdbx_description
1 polymer ?
#
loop_
_entity_poly.entity_id
_entity_poly.type
_entity_poly.pdbx_seq_one_letter_code
_entity_poly.pdbx_strand_id
1 'polypeptide(L)'
;MTLTQWLSGPNGQLLSSSAVIVILILMLFMSVRLYVSYRNKRIYRLLITAIPIIIIKQCLLVVLAYPGWSLSPFLHLAFTILQILSFIIINFVFMKLYTHRTAQLKVIPFIIMSMMTFVIAGIQFAIMPNSMDTVVHAQAFTYPALDFYGLIVIFMIMLDTRSAHMSSKYYASLIVFFASELARLSNAYVFHGSLTWLLTISQLLPIVYYTLLFILLFEWVIERLMFTYQSSIMDGLTGLYNRRHFSSKAEQLLQSNKPMAIIFCDIDNFKKLNDTHGHHKADGVLKQVSEIIKEESSGIGSAGRYGGEELLSCISTERVKPEIVAESIRRRVEQETMVTISVGFSTSKESKVVQEMIKQADEAMYYSKTTGKNKVTPFKSSAASKKSKA
;
A
#
# COMPACT_ATOMS: atom_id res chain seq x y z
N MET A 1 -3.87 45.89 -7.34
CA MET A 1 -4.65 44.71 -6.94
C MET A 1 -3.79 43.92 -5.98
N THR A 2 -4.20 43.75 -4.73
CA THR A 2 -3.43 42.95 -3.77
C THR A 2 -3.55 41.45 -4.12
N LEU A 3 -2.58 40.65 -3.71
CA LEU A 3 -2.59 39.20 -3.94
C LEU A 3 -3.89 38.55 -3.41
N THR A 4 -4.36 39.02 -2.26
CA THR A 4 -5.64 38.57 -1.67
C THR A 4 -6.85 38.89 -2.54
N GLN A 5 -6.90 40.08 -3.13
CA GLN A 5 -7.97 40.46 -4.07
C GLN A 5 -7.93 39.63 -5.35
N TRP A 6 -6.74 39.27 -5.83
CA TRP A 6 -6.58 38.41 -6.99
C TRP A 6 -7.05 36.97 -6.70
N LEU A 7 -6.68 36.45 -5.53
CA LEU A 7 -7.04 35.09 -5.10
C LEU A 7 -8.50 34.96 -4.65
N SER A 8 -9.16 36.01 -4.20
CA SER A 8 -10.59 35.95 -3.80
C SER A 8 -11.57 36.04 -4.98
N GLY A 9 -11.04 36.32 -6.18
CA GLY A 9 -11.84 36.45 -7.41
C GLY A 9 -11.88 35.17 -8.24
N PRO A 10 -12.33 35.29 -9.50
CA PRO A 10 -12.36 34.17 -10.45
C PRO A 10 -11.03 33.48 -10.65
N ASN A 11 -9.92 34.21 -10.56
CA ASN A 11 -8.56 33.69 -10.72
C ASN A 11 -8.19 32.68 -9.61
N GLY A 12 -8.58 32.95 -8.36
CA GLY A 12 -8.38 32.02 -7.26
C GLY A 12 -9.19 30.73 -7.45
N GLN A 13 -10.42 30.85 -7.93
CA GLN A 13 -11.24 29.69 -8.28
C GLN A 13 -10.62 28.87 -9.42
N LEU A 14 -10.12 29.52 -10.48
CA LEU A 14 -9.42 28.87 -11.57
C LEU A 14 -8.17 28.13 -11.08
N LEU A 15 -7.34 28.79 -10.28
CA LEU A 15 -6.11 28.21 -9.72
C LEU A 15 -6.45 26.98 -8.88
N SER A 16 -7.40 27.13 -7.96
CA SER A 16 -7.78 26.03 -7.06
C SER A 16 -8.36 24.84 -7.81
N SER A 17 -9.34 25.06 -8.67
CA SER A 17 -9.99 23.99 -9.42
C SER A 17 -9.02 23.29 -10.37
N SER A 18 -8.13 24.03 -11.03
CA SER A 18 -7.10 23.44 -11.90
C SER A 18 -6.10 22.59 -11.12
N ALA A 19 -5.63 23.07 -9.96
CA ALA A 19 -4.74 22.29 -9.09
C ALA A 19 -5.42 21.02 -8.60
N VAL A 20 -6.67 21.09 -8.17
CA VAL A 20 -7.44 19.92 -7.73
C VAL A 20 -7.66 18.93 -8.87
N ILE A 21 -7.93 19.38 -10.09
CA ILE A 21 -8.06 18.49 -11.28
C ILE A 21 -6.78 17.71 -11.50
N VAL A 22 -5.61 18.35 -11.44
CA VAL A 22 -4.32 17.67 -11.60
C VAL A 22 -4.14 16.58 -10.54
N ILE A 23 -4.42 16.91 -9.26
CA ILE A 23 -4.33 15.94 -8.16
C ILE A 23 -5.28 14.75 -8.40
N LEU A 24 -6.52 15.01 -8.80
CA LEU A 24 -7.53 13.98 -9.07
C LEU A 24 -7.15 13.09 -10.27
N ILE A 25 -6.55 13.65 -11.31
CA ILE A 25 -6.03 12.87 -12.46
C ILE A 25 -4.93 11.91 -12.00
N LEU A 26 -4.01 12.38 -11.16
CA LEU A 26 -2.96 11.52 -10.58
C LEU A 26 -3.58 10.41 -9.71
N MET A 27 -4.57 10.72 -8.88
CA MET A 27 -5.31 9.74 -8.09
C MET A 27 -6.05 8.72 -8.97
N LEU A 28 -6.67 9.18 -10.06
CA LEU A 28 -7.35 8.31 -11.03
C LEU A 28 -6.36 7.35 -11.71
N PHE A 29 -5.22 7.86 -12.18
CA PHE A 29 -4.15 7.05 -12.76
C PHE A 29 -3.70 5.94 -11.81
N MET A 30 -3.43 6.29 -10.54
CA MET A 30 -3.06 5.31 -9.52
C MET A 30 -4.17 4.28 -9.30
N SER A 31 -5.43 4.71 -9.24
CA SER A 31 -6.59 3.82 -9.03
C SER A 31 -6.78 2.84 -10.18
N VAL A 32 -6.57 3.27 -11.42
CA VAL A 32 -6.60 2.41 -12.61
C VAL A 32 -5.47 1.39 -12.58
N ARG A 33 -4.25 1.80 -12.23
CA ARG A 33 -3.10 0.89 -12.08
C ARG A 33 -3.37 -0.18 -11.02
N LEU A 34 -3.94 0.20 -9.88
CA LEU A 34 -4.34 -0.75 -8.83
C LEU A 34 -5.42 -1.73 -9.33
N TYR A 35 -6.42 -1.23 -10.04
CA TYR A 35 -7.49 -2.06 -10.59
C TYR A 35 -6.97 -3.14 -11.56
N VAL A 36 -6.01 -2.78 -12.40
CA VAL A 36 -5.39 -3.72 -13.35
C VAL A 36 -4.50 -4.74 -12.61
N SER A 37 -3.75 -4.30 -11.60
CA SER A 37 -2.71 -5.11 -10.97
C SER A 37 -3.24 -6.06 -9.88
N TYR A 38 -4.41 -5.78 -9.28
CA TYR A 38 -4.90 -6.54 -8.12
C TYR A 38 -6.20 -7.31 -8.37
N ARG A 39 -6.32 -8.48 -7.70
CA ARG A 39 -7.47 -9.39 -7.85
C ARG A 39 -8.75 -8.86 -7.20
N ASN A 40 -8.67 -8.08 -6.12
CA ASN A 40 -9.84 -7.52 -5.44
C ASN A 40 -10.27 -6.19 -6.07
N LYS A 41 -11.09 -6.28 -7.11
CA LYS A 41 -11.46 -5.14 -7.97
C LYS A 41 -12.57 -4.24 -7.42
N ARG A 42 -13.31 -4.65 -6.36
CA ARG A 42 -14.52 -3.91 -5.91
C ARG A 42 -14.23 -2.49 -5.41
N ILE A 43 -13.23 -2.32 -4.55
CA ILE A 43 -12.88 -1.01 -3.96
C ILE A 43 -12.29 -0.08 -5.01
N TYR A 44 -11.41 -0.60 -5.86
CA TYR A 44 -10.79 0.20 -6.92
C TYR A 44 -11.79 0.66 -7.98
N ARG A 45 -12.83 -0.14 -8.28
CA ARG A 45 -13.96 0.31 -9.13
C ARG A 45 -14.66 1.52 -8.54
N LEU A 46 -14.90 1.53 -7.23
CA LEU A 46 -15.52 2.69 -6.56
C LEU A 46 -14.66 3.95 -6.69
N LEU A 47 -13.32 3.84 -6.57
CA LEU A 47 -12.43 4.98 -6.82
C LEU A 47 -12.50 5.46 -8.27
N ILE A 48 -12.40 4.53 -9.22
CA ILE A 48 -12.44 4.84 -10.66
C ILE A 48 -13.78 5.49 -11.06
N THR A 49 -14.88 5.18 -10.40
CA THR A 49 -16.18 5.80 -10.67
C THR A 49 -16.38 7.12 -9.92
N ALA A 50 -15.87 7.24 -8.69
CA ALA A 50 -16.05 8.43 -7.87
C ALA A 50 -15.17 9.62 -8.32
N ILE A 51 -13.90 9.37 -8.64
CA ILE A 51 -12.95 10.43 -9.00
C ILE A 51 -13.39 11.21 -10.26
N PRO A 52 -13.84 10.59 -11.38
CA PRO A 52 -14.31 11.32 -12.55
C PRO A 52 -15.51 12.24 -12.26
N ILE A 53 -16.41 11.86 -11.35
CA ILE A 53 -17.53 12.70 -10.93
C ILE A 53 -17.01 14.01 -10.31
N ILE A 54 -15.97 13.91 -9.47
CA ILE A 54 -15.35 15.08 -8.85
C ILE A 54 -14.58 15.92 -9.88
N ILE A 55 -13.92 15.28 -10.85
CA ILE A 55 -13.23 15.97 -11.95
C ILE A 55 -14.25 16.78 -12.76
N ILE A 56 -15.38 16.18 -13.15
CA ILE A 56 -16.46 16.88 -13.88
C ILE A 56 -16.94 18.12 -13.10
N LYS A 57 -17.14 17.95 -11.77
CA LYS A 57 -17.46 19.09 -10.90
C LYS A 57 -16.40 20.18 -10.96
N GLN A 58 -15.13 19.86 -10.84
CA GLN A 58 -14.06 20.85 -10.86
C GLN A 58 -13.93 21.52 -12.24
N CYS A 59 -14.10 20.77 -13.33
CA CYS A 59 -14.15 21.34 -14.68
C CYS A 59 -15.30 22.35 -14.83
N LEU A 60 -16.46 22.04 -14.27
CA LEU A 60 -17.59 23.00 -14.29
C LEU A 60 -17.27 24.27 -13.49
N LEU A 61 -16.62 24.17 -12.32
CA LEU A 61 -16.14 25.32 -11.56
C LEU A 61 -15.15 26.19 -12.35
N VAL A 62 -14.27 25.57 -13.15
CA VAL A 62 -13.36 26.29 -14.05
C VAL A 62 -14.16 27.07 -15.09
N VAL A 63 -15.17 26.45 -15.72
CA VAL A 63 -16.01 27.14 -16.74
C VAL A 63 -16.77 28.32 -16.13
N LEU A 64 -17.32 28.13 -14.93
CA LEU A 64 -18.08 29.17 -14.22
C LEU A 64 -17.22 30.35 -13.72
N ALA A 65 -15.90 30.18 -13.63
CA ALA A 65 -14.99 31.25 -13.30
C ALA A 65 -14.79 32.28 -14.45
N TYR A 66 -15.20 31.92 -15.68
CA TYR A 66 -15.12 32.85 -16.82
C TYR A 66 -16.33 33.78 -16.83
N PRO A 67 -16.13 35.08 -17.12
CA PRO A 67 -17.21 36.05 -17.20
C PRO A 67 -18.19 35.68 -18.33
N GLY A 68 -19.50 35.92 -18.08
CA GLY A 68 -20.58 35.62 -19.04
C GLY A 68 -21.24 34.25 -18.87
N TRP A 69 -20.70 33.37 -18.04
CA TRP A 69 -21.35 32.10 -17.71
C TRP A 69 -22.13 32.22 -16.39
N SER A 70 -23.38 31.82 -16.40
CA SER A 70 -24.23 31.74 -15.21
C SER A 70 -24.94 30.38 -15.18
N LEU A 71 -25.16 29.85 -13.99
CA LEU A 71 -25.99 28.64 -13.81
C LEU A 71 -27.45 29.04 -13.61
N SER A 72 -28.33 28.29 -14.24
CA SER A 72 -29.76 28.32 -13.81
C SER A 72 -29.86 27.82 -12.37
N PRO A 73 -30.91 28.26 -11.61
CA PRO A 73 -31.11 27.79 -10.24
C PRO A 73 -31.18 26.25 -10.14
N PHE A 74 -31.78 25.59 -11.10
CA PHE A 74 -31.87 24.13 -11.16
C PHE A 74 -30.45 23.49 -11.30
N LEU A 75 -29.63 24.00 -12.19
CA LEU A 75 -28.26 23.51 -12.34
C LEU A 75 -27.40 23.77 -11.10
N HIS A 76 -27.61 24.90 -10.41
CA HIS A 76 -26.95 25.19 -9.15
C HIS A 76 -27.35 24.21 -8.04
N LEU A 77 -28.63 23.86 -7.94
CA LEU A 77 -29.13 22.84 -7.03
C LEU A 77 -28.51 21.48 -7.33
N ALA A 78 -28.54 21.04 -8.59
CA ALA A 78 -27.92 19.80 -9.02
C ALA A 78 -26.42 19.75 -8.69
N PHE A 79 -25.75 20.89 -8.83
CA PHE A 79 -24.34 21.02 -8.50
C PHE A 79 -24.05 20.86 -6.99
N THR A 80 -24.88 21.43 -6.13
CA THR A 80 -24.77 21.31 -4.68
C THR A 80 -25.02 19.85 -4.24
N ILE A 81 -26.01 19.19 -4.81
CA ILE A 81 -26.25 17.75 -4.61
C ILE A 81 -25.00 16.94 -4.98
N LEU A 82 -24.45 17.18 -6.19
CA LEU A 82 -23.28 16.49 -6.68
C LEU A 82 -22.07 16.70 -5.75
N GLN A 83 -21.92 17.88 -5.17
CA GLN A 83 -20.86 18.19 -4.21
C GLN A 83 -20.97 17.33 -2.96
N ILE A 84 -22.14 17.26 -2.33
CA ILE A 84 -22.36 16.48 -1.11
C ILE A 84 -22.18 15.00 -1.39
N LEU A 85 -22.78 14.48 -2.47
CA LEU A 85 -22.65 13.06 -2.84
C LEU A 85 -21.19 12.68 -3.15
N SER A 86 -20.45 13.51 -3.89
CA SER A 86 -19.04 13.28 -4.18
C SER A 86 -18.20 13.20 -2.91
N PHE A 87 -18.49 14.08 -1.94
CA PHE A 87 -17.81 14.06 -0.64
C PHE A 87 -18.15 12.78 0.14
N ILE A 88 -19.40 12.36 0.21
CA ILE A 88 -19.83 11.11 0.87
C ILE A 88 -19.12 9.90 0.23
N ILE A 89 -19.14 9.80 -1.09
CA ILE A 89 -18.58 8.65 -1.83
C ILE A 89 -17.06 8.57 -1.64
N ILE A 90 -16.34 9.67 -1.81
CA ILE A 90 -14.86 9.64 -1.70
C ILE A 90 -14.44 9.25 -0.27
N ASN A 91 -15.09 9.80 0.75
CA ASN A 91 -14.76 9.49 2.13
C ASN A 91 -15.16 8.05 2.50
N PHE A 92 -16.31 7.54 2.04
CA PHE A 92 -16.66 6.13 2.17
C PHE A 92 -15.57 5.21 1.60
N VAL A 93 -15.06 5.54 0.41
CA VAL A 93 -14.04 4.72 -0.24
C VAL A 93 -12.71 4.76 0.55
N PHE A 94 -12.27 5.93 1.01
CA PHE A 94 -11.07 6.05 1.83
C PHE A 94 -11.22 5.29 3.16
N MET A 95 -12.34 5.42 3.85
CA MET A 95 -12.61 4.64 5.06
C MET A 95 -12.58 3.14 4.76
N LYS A 96 -13.15 2.70 3.65
CA LYS A 96 -13.15 1.29 3.24
C LYS A 96 -11.76 0.76 2.89
N LEU A 97 -10.87 1.59 2.35
CA LEU A 97 -9.47 1.22 2.06
C LEU A 97 -8.68 0.97 3.34
N TYR A 98 -8.87 1.82 4.35
CA TYR A 98 -8.09 1.81 5.58
C TYR A 98 -8.70 0.96 6.71
N THR A 99 -9.97 0.58 6.61
CA THR A 99 -10.60 -0.30 7.61
C THR A 99 -10.03 -1.71 7.50
N HIS A 100 -9.43 -2.21 8.57
CA HIS A 100 -8.95 -3.58 8.66
C HIS A 100 -10.09 -4.60 8.46
N ARG A 101 -9.76 -5.80 7.97
CA ARG A 101 -10.74 -6.88 7.70
C ARG A 101 -11.61 -7.26 8.91
N THR A 102 -11.15 -6.98 10.13
CA THR A 102 -11.85 -7.27 11.38
C THR A 102 -12.89 -6.23 11.77
N ALA A 103 -12.78 -4.98 11.33
CA ALA A 103 -13.76 -3.94 11.57
C ALA A 103 -14.68 -3.83 10.35
N GLN A 104 -15.96 -4.19 10.49
CA GLN A 104 -16.95 -4.01 9.44
C GLN A 104 -17.37 -2.54 9.37
N LEU A 105 -16.89 -1.83 8.34
CA LEU A 105 -17.42 -0.50 8.06
C LEU A 105 -18.93 -0.63 7.74
N LYS A 106 -19.77 0.02 8.53
CA LYS A 106 -21.22 0.05 8.32
C LYS A 106 -21.53 0.93 7.09
N VAL A 107 -22.10 0.35 6.06
CA VAL A 107 -22.46 1.07 4.81
C VAL A 107 -23.73 1.91 5.00
N ILE A 108 -24.62 1.48 5.93
CA ILE A 108 -25.95 2.08 6.15
C ILE A 108 -25.88 3.60 6.41
N PRO A 109 -25.01 4.15 7.27
CA PRO A 109 -24.94 5.60 7.49
C PRO A 109 -24.68 6.40 6.21
N PHE A 110 -23.81 5.91 5.31
CA PHE A 110 -23.49 6.58 4.04
C PHE A 110 -24.66 6.56 3.07
N ILE A 111 -25.44 5.45 3.05
CA ILE A 111 -26.68 5.36 2.27
C ILE A 111 -27.71 6.34 2.82
N ILE A 112 -27.91 6.39 4.14
CA ILE A 112 -28.86 7.32 4.78
C ILE A 112 -28.48 8.77 4.47
N MET A 113 -27.20 9.15 4.62
CA MET A 113 -26.71 10.49 4.28
C MET A 113 -26.97 10.83 2.81
N SER A 114 -26.73 9.88 1.89
CA SER A 114 -27.01 10.09 0.47
C SER A 114 -28.50 10.24 0.17
N MET A 115 -29.36 9.43 0.78
CA MET A 115 -30.82 9.54 0.62
C MET A 115 -31.35 10.87 1.18
N MET A 116 -30.89 11.29 2.36
CA MET A 116 -31.28 12.56 2.96
C MET A 116 -30.87 13.76 2.10
N THR A 117 -29.74 13.68 1.37
CA THR A 117 -29.37 14.73 0.39
C THR A 117 -30.48 14.93 -0.65
N PHE A 118 -31.03 13.84 -1.20
CA PHE A 118 -32.12 13.94 -2.18
C PHE A 118 -33.43 14.42 -1.57
N VAL A 119 -33.78 14.00 -0.34
CA VAL A 119 -34.98 14.45 0.36
C VAL A 119 -34.92 15.96 0.61
N ILE A 120 -33.80 16.45 1.15
CA ILE A 120 -33.62 17.89 1.41
C ILE A 120 -33.62 18.69 0.12
N ALA A 121 -33.00 18.17 -0.94
CA ALA A 121 -32.99 18.80 -2.26
C ALA A 121 -34.40 18.88 -2.86
N GLY A 122 -35.22 17.82 -2.71
CA GLY A 122 -36.61 17.80 -3.15
C GLY A 122 -37.46 18.82 -2.41
N ILE A 123 -37.34 18.93 -1.09
CA ILE A 123 -38.00 19.95 -0.28
C ILE A 123 -37.59 21.36 -0.74
N GLN A 124 -36.28 21.58 -0.89
CA GLN A 124 -35.74 22.86 -1.34
C GLN A 124 -36.25 23.25 -2.72
N PHE A 125 -36.34 22.30 -3.66
CA PHE A 125 -36.89 22.48 -4.99
C PHE A 125 -38.40 22.82 -4.96
N ALA A 126 -39.15 22.18 -4.09
CA ALA A 126 -40.60 22.41 -3.95
C ALA A 126 -40.94 23.81 -3.37
N ILE A 127 -40.03 24.38 -2.57
CA ILE A 127 -40.20 25.70 -1.96
C ILE A 127 -39.67 26.82 -2.88
N MET A 128 -38.98 26.50 -3.97
CA MET A 128 -38.49 27.47 -4.93
C MET A 128 -39.64 28.28 -5.56
N PRO A 129 -39.57 29.61 -5.58
CA PRO A 129 -40.59 30.43 -6.25
C PRO A 129 -40.59 30.15 -7.76
N ASN A 130 -41.78 29.99 -8.32
CA ASN A 130 -41.99 29.81 -9.77
C ASN A 130 -41.55 31.00 -10.64
N SER A 131 -41.20 32.14 -10.04
CA SER A 131 -40.73 33.35 -10.73
C SER A 131 -39.22 33.29 -10.97
N MET A 132 -38.82 32.42 -11.89
CA MET A 132 -37.38 32.24 -12.28
C MET A 132 -36.87 33.28 -13.28
N ASP A 133 -37.65 34.32 -13.61
CA ASP A 133 -37.27 35.32 -14.62
C ASP A 133 -36.33 36.42 -14.10
N THR A 134 -36.08 36.48 -12.81
CA THR A 134 -35.07 37.43 -12.27
C THR A 134 -33.74 36.72 -12.05
N VAL A 135 -32.93 36.71 -13.08
CA VAL A 135 -31.50 36.40 -12.99
C VAL A 135 -30.83 37.55 -12.21
N VAL A 136 -31.02 37.54 -10.91
CA VAL A 136 -30.19 38.38 -10.05
C VAL A 136 -28.93 37.63 -9.78
N HIS A 137 -27.82 38.12 -10.33
CA HIS A 137 -26.42 37.78 -10.10
C HIS A 137 -26.13 36.39 -9.51
N ALA A 138 -25.39 35.56 -10.19
CA ALA A 138 -25.02 34.17 -9.89
C ALA A 138 -24.46 33.89 -8.48
N GLN A 139 -24.27 34.90 -7.67
CA GLN A 139 -23.84 34.81 -6.26
C GLN A 139 -24.99 34.74 -5.25
N ALA A 140 -26.24 34.90 -5.66
CA ALA A 140 -27.36 35.07 -4.75
C ALA A 140 -28.22 33.81 -4.51
N PHE A 141 -28.04 32.73 -5.26
CA PHE A 141 -28.74 31.47 -4.99
C PHE A 141 -27.98 30.62 -3.99
N THR A 142 -28.39 30.73 -2.75
CA THR A 142 -27.92 29.85 -1.68
C THR A 142 -29.08 28.86 -1.38
N TYR A 143 -28.69 27.59 -1.14
CA TYR A 143 -29.60 26.54 -0.68
C TYR A 143 -29.33 26.25 0.80
N PRO A 144 -29.83 27.09 1.75
CA PRO A 144 -29.40 27.00 3.15
C PRO A 144 -29.54 25.62 3.74
N ALA A 145 -30.64 24.93 3.49
CA ALA A 145 -30.87 23.61 4.04
C ALA A 145 -29.83 22.58 3.56
N LEU A 146 -29.46 22.60 2.27
CA LEU A 146 -28.43 21.72 1.72
C LEU A 146 -27.02 22.14 2.15
N ASP A 147 -26.76 23.42 2.20
CA ASP A 147 -25.45 23.94 2.61
C ASP A 147 -25.14 23.56 4.07
N PHE A 148 -26.08 23.80 4.99
CA PHE A 148 -25.92 23.37 6.39
C PHE A 148 -25.94 21.86 6.55
N TYR A 149 -26.72 21.15 5.75
CA TYR A 149 -26.68 19.69 5.73
C TYR A 149 -25.30 19.17 5.30
N GLY A 150 -24.64 19.81 4.34
CA GLY A 150 -23.26 19.49 3.97
C GLY A 150 -22.29 19.53 5.14
N LEU A 151 -22.38 20.57 6.02
CA LEU A 151 -21.58 20.62 7.25
C LEU A 151 -21.91 19.47 8.22
N ILE A 152 -23.18 19.12 8.37
CA ILE A 152 -23.62 18.00 9.21
C ILE A 152 -23.01 16.69 8.69
N VAL A 153 -23.03 16.47 7.37
CA VAL A 153 -22.43 15.29 6.74
C VAL A 153 -20.93 15.19 7.04
N ILE A 154 -20.19 16.29 6.91
CA ILE A 154 -18.77 16.32 7.24
C ILE A 154 -18.55 15.94 8.70
N PHE A 155 -19.31 16.54 9.61
CA PHE A 155 -19.22 16.27 11.03
C PHE A 155 -19.59 14.81 11.38
N MET A 156 -20.64 14.26 10.79
CA MET A 156 -21.00 12.85 10.98
C MET A 156 -19.91 11.89 10.50
N ILE A 157 -19.29 12.16 9.36
CA ILE A 157 -18.15 11.37 8.89
C ILE A 157 -16.98 11.48 9.87
N MET A 158 -16.70 12.67 10.41
CA MET A 158 -15.65 12.86 11.44
C MET A 158 -15.94 12.04 12.70
N LEU A 159 -17.18 11.91 13.14
CA LEU A 159 -17.55 11.08 14.29
C LEU A 159 -17.39 9.59 13.99
N ASP A 160 -17.83 9.14 12.82
CA ASP A 160 -17.77 7.72 12.42
C ASP A 160 -16.32 7.25 12.24
N THR A 161 -15.42 8.13 11.81
CA THR A 161 -13.98 7.81 11.66
C THR A 161 -13.28 7.51 12.98
N ARG A 162 -13.75 8.02 14.12
CA ARG A 162 -13.19 7.68 15.44
C ARG A 162 -13.31 6.19 15.74
N SER A 163 -14.39 5.56 15.32
CA SER A 163 -14.60 4.12 15.47
C SER A 163 -13.71 3.27 14.55
N ALA A 164 -13.25 3.84 13.44
CA ALA A 164 -12.47 3.15 12.41
C ALA A 164 -10.95 3.24 12.59
N HIS A 165 -10.43 3.88 13.65
CA HIS A 165 -9.00 4.06 13.92
C HIS A 165 -8.20 4.58 12.71
N MET A 166 -8.74 5.58 12.03
CA MET A 166 -8.14 6.18 10.85
C MET A 166 -6.87 6.99 11.20
N SER A 167 -5.99 7.18 10.21
CA SER A 167 -4.74 7.95 10.40
C SER A 167 -5.02 9.42 10.75
N SER A 168 -4.10 10.04 11.48
CA SER A 168 -4.17 11.48 11.82
C SER A 168 -4.24 12.39 10.58
N LYS A 169 -3.63 11.99 9.46
CA LYS A 169 -3.68 12.70 8.17
C LYS A 169 -5.09 12.72 7.59
N TYR A 170 -5.86 11.64 7.77
CA TYR A 170 -7.26 11.60 7.33
C TYR A 170 -8.13 12.55 8.15
N TYR A 171 -7.96 12.58 9.47
CA TYR A 171 -8.66 13.56 10.32
C TYR A 171 -8.29 14.99 9.92
N ALA A 172 -7.01 15.26 9.68
CA ALA A 172 -6.55 16.57 9.23
C ALA A 172 -7.25 16.97 7.91
N SER A 173 -7.40 16.04 6.96
CA SER A 173 -8.10 16.32 5.70
C SER A 173 -9.57 16.71 5.92
N LEU A 174 -10.29 16.01 6.81
CA LEU A 174 -11.68 16.34 7.14
C LEU A 174 -11.80 17.70 7.85
N ILE A 175 -10.89 18.02 8.78
CA ILE A 175 -10.85 19.32 9.46
C ILE A 175 -10.61 20.45 8.45
N VAL A 176 -9.67 20.27 7.53
CA VAL A 176 -9.38 21.25 6.48
C VAL A 176 -10.60 21.47 5.59
N PHE A 177 -11.30 20.39 5.20
CA PHE A 177 -12.50 20.51 4.36
C PHE A 177 -13.66 21.16 5.13
N PHE A 178 -13.85 20.80 6.41
CA PHE A 178 -14.82 21.46 7.28
C PHE A 178 -14.54 22.95 7.41
N ALA A 179 -13.29 23.34 7.64
CA ALA A 179 -12.89 24.75 7.72
C ALA A 179 -13.14 25.50 6.40
N SER A 180 -12.90 24.85 5.26
CA SER A 180 -13.20 25.40 3.94
C SER A 180 -14.69 25.70 3.76
N GLU A 181 -15.55 24.73 4.07
CA GLU A 181 -17.01 24.89 3.96
C GLU A 181 -17.54 25.89 4.98
N LEU A 182 -17.04 25.87 6.21
CA LEU A 182 -17.39 26.85 7.21
C LEU A 182 -17.03 28.28 6.80
N ALA A 183 -15.84 28.49 6.22
CA ALA A 183 -15.43 29.79 5.69
C ALA A 183 -16.35 30.26 4.54
N ARG A 184 -16.70 29.34 3.63
CA ARG A 184 -17.62 29.61 2.52
C ARG A 184 -18.99 30.04 3.02
N LEU A 185 -19.58 29.27 3.94
CA LEU A 185 -20.91 29.53 4.46
C LEU A 185 -20.95 30.80 5.33
N SER A 186 -19.94 30.99 6.18
CA SER A 186 -19.84 32.20 7.00
C SER A 186 -19.78 33.46 6.11
N ASN A 187 -18.97 33.41 5.04
CA ASN A 187 -18.91 34.55 4.12
C ASN A 187 -20.22 34.77 3.38
N ALA A 188 -20.91 33.69 2.96
CA ALA A 188 -22.17 33.80 2.23
C ALA A 188 -23.32 34.29 3.10
N TYR A 189 -23.52 33.70 4.29
CA TYR A 189 -24.72 33.93 5.11
C TYR A 189 -24.56 35.01 6.19
N VAL A 190 -23.34 35.16 6.74
CA VAL A 190 -23.10 36.13 7.84
C VAL A 190 -22.52 37.42 7.31
N PHE A 191 -21.55 37.34 6.42
CA PHE A 191 -20.83 38.51 5.93
C PHE A 191 -21.25 38.96 4.52
N HIS A 192 -22.28 38.37 3.94
CA HIS A 192 -22.86 38.73 2.64
C HIS A 192 -21.82 38.91 1.51
N GLY A 193 -20.78 38.09 1.50
CA GLY A 193 -19.70 38.11 0.50
C GLY A 193 -18.66 39.22 0.69
N SER A 194 -18.70 39.96 1.81
CA SER A 194 -17.87 41.13 2.00
C SER A 194 -16.41 40.85 2.39
N LEU A 195 -16.12 39.64 2.95
CA LEU A 195 -14.79 39.30 3.45
C LEU A 195 -13.96 38.51 2.44
N THR A 196 -13.09 39.20 1.73
CA THR A 196 -12.22 38.62 0.70
C THR A 196 -11.29 37.52 1.22
N TRP A 197 -10.84 37.59 2.47
CA TRP A 197 -9.97 36.57 3.07
C TRP A 197 -10.70 35.25 3.33
N LEU A 198 -11.99 35.28 3.70
CA LEU A 198 -12.82 34.08 3.83
C LEU A 198 -13.04 33.39 2.49
N LEU A 199 -13.27 34.18 1.42
CA LEU A 199 -13.33 33.64 0.06
C LEU A 199 -12.03 32.96 -0.33
N THR A 200 -10.90 33.61 -0.08
CA THR A 200 -9.56 33.06 -0.39
C THR A 200 -9.35 31.73 0.35
N ILE A 201 -9.66 31.65 1.64
CA ILE A 201 -9.56 30.43 2.43
C ILE A 201 -10.45 29.33 1.85
N SER A 202 -11.72 29.62 1.58
CA SER A 202 -12.66 28.63 1.04
C SER A 202 -12.27 28.11 -0.35
N GLN A 203 -11.53 28.88 -1.13
CA GLN A 203 -11.02 28.48 -2.44
C GLN A 203 -9.71 27.68 -2.35
N LEU A 204 -8.80 27.99 -1.42
CA LEU A 204 -7.49 27.37 -1.36
C LEU A 204 -7.47 26.08 -0.52
N LEU A 205 -8.24 26.00 0.56
CA LEU A 205 -8.26 24.81 1.43
C LEU A 205 -8.66 23.51 0.71
N PRO A 206 -9.52 23.49 -0.31
CA PRO A 206 -9.77 22.29 -1.10
C PRO A 206 -8.50 21.69 -1.73
N ILE A 207 -7.51 22.51 -2.11
CA ILE A 207 -6.22 22.00 -2.61
C ILE A 207 -5.54 21.17 -1.51
N VAL A 208 -5.51 21.67 -0.28
CA VAL A 208 -4.91 20.98 0.86
C VAL A 208 -5.66 19.68 1.16
N TYR A 209 -6.99 19.71 1.14
CA TYR A 209 -7.84 18.52 1.34
C TYR A 209 -7.51 17.41 0.33
N TYR A 210 -7.56 17.71 -0.96
CA TYR A 210 -7.28 16.71 -2.00
C TYR A 210 -5.82 16.28 -2.02
N THR A 211 -4.87 17.16 -1.65
CA THR A 211 -3.46 16.78 -1.48
C THR A 211 -3.29 15.78 -0.34
N LEU A 212 -3.95 15.99 0.79
CA LEU A 212 -3.91 15.02 1.90
C LEU A 212 -4.52 13.68 1.52
N LEU A 213 -5.64 13.66 0.79
CA LEU A 213 -6.21 12.43 0.25
C LEU A 213 -5.28 11.74 -0.77
N PHE A 214 -4.60 12.51 -1.60
CA PHE A 214 -3.60 11.97 -2.53
C PHE A 214 -2.43 11.33 -1.79
N ILE A 215 -1.88 11.98 -0.76
CA ILE A 215 -0.80 11.44 0.07
C ILE A 215 -1.25 10.13 0.73
N LEU A 216 -2.46 10.08 1.27
CA LEU A 216 -3.02 8.86 1.86
C LEU A 216 -3.11 7.73 0.82
N LEU A 217 -3.67 8.00 -0.35
CA LEU A 217 -3.76 6.99 -1.41
C LEU A 217 -2.36 6.53 -1.85
N PHE A 218 -1.41 7.45 -1.97
CA PHE A 218 -0.04 7.15 -2.33
C PHE A 218 0.66 6.26 -1.30
N GLU A 219 0.56 6.58 0.00
CA GLU A 219 1.09 5.75 1.09
C GLU A 219 0.49 4.34 1.04
N TRP A 220 -0.82 4.24 0.88
CA TRP A 220 -1.50 2.94 0.76
C TRP A 220 -1.00 2.13 -0.45
N VAL A 221 -0.76 2.79 -1.60
CA VAL A 221 -0.19 2.15 -2.81
C VAL A 221 1.21 1.63 -2.54
N ILE A 222 2.07 2.44 -1.92
CA ILE A 222 3.44 2.04 -1.60
C ILE A 222 3.45 0.85 -0.64
N GLU A 223 2.68 0.89 0.45
CA GLU A 223 2.54 -0.25 1.36
C GLU A 223 2.11 -1.53 0.63
N ARG A 224 1.13 -1.40 -0.26
CA ARG A 224 0.62 -2.53 -1.01
C ARG A 224 1.62 -3.10 -2.00
N LEU A 225 2.37 -2.24 -2.68
CA LEU A 225 3.46 -2.64 -3.57
C LEU A 225 4.58 -3.34 -2.80
N MET A 226 5.00 -2.78 -1.66
CA MET A 226 6.03 -3.38 -0.80
C MET A 226 5.60 -4.75 -0.28
N PHE A 227 4.36 -4.88 0.20
CA PHE A 227 3.81 -6.17 0.62
C PHE A 227 3.81 -7.21 -0.51
N THR A 228 3.39 -6.80 -1.71
CA THR A 228 3.36 -7.69 -2.89
C THR A 228 4.77 -8.08 -3.31
N TYR A 229 5.70 -7.12 -3.30
CA TYR A 229 7.10 -7.38 -3.59
C TYR A 229 7.70 -8.37 -2.60
N GLN A 230 7.54 -8.15 -1.29
CA GLN A 230 8.03 -9.07 -0.27
C GLN A 230 7.42 -10.47 -0.42
N SER A 231 6.12 -10.57 -0.65
CA SER A 231 5.44 -11.86 -0.89
C SER A 231 5.92 -12.56 -2.16
N SER A 232 6.48 -11.82 -3.12
CA SER A 232 7.03 -12.37 -4.37
C SER A 232 8.45 -12.89 -4.22
N ILE A 233 9.23 -12.42 -3.25
CA ILE A 233 10.64 -12.77 -3.07
C ILE A 233 10.91 -13.65 -1.86
N MET A 234 9.99 -13.70 -0.89
CA MET A 234 10.14 -14.48 0.34
C MET A 234 9.28 -15.74 0.29
N ASP A 235 9.71 -16.78 1.01
CA ASP A 235 8.89 -17.95 1.32
C ASP A 235 7.95 -17.62 2.48
N GLY A 236 6.65 -17.85 2.27
CA GLY A 236 5.60 -17.46 3.23
C GLY A 236 5.62 -18.22 4.56
N LEU A 237 6.28 -19.38 4.64
CA LEU A 237 6.39 -20.16 5.87
C LEU A 237 7.63 -19.79 6.68
N THR A 238 8.78 -19.74 6.02
CA THR A 238 10.09 -19.62 6.66
C THR A 238 10.60 -18.19 6.77
N GLY A 239 10.05 -17.26 5.96
CA GLY A 239 10.55 -15.90 5.89
C GLY A 239 11.96 -15.76 5.29
N LEU A 240 12.48 -16.83 4.69
CA LEU A 240 13.70 -16.80 3.87
C LEU A 240 13.38 -16.36 2.44
N TYR A 241 14.39 -16.06 1.65
CA TYR A 241 14.19 -15.86 0.22
C TYR A 241 13.65 -17.15 -0.42
N ASN A 242 12.70 -17.00 -1.35
CA ASN A 242 12.30 -18.14 -2.17
C ASN A 242 13.44 -18.54 -3.13
N ARG A 243 13.33 -19.74 -3.70
CA ARG A 243 14.34 -20.32 -4.61
C ARG A 243 14.80 -19.35 -5.71
N ARG A 244 13.85 -18.67 -6.35
CA ARG A 244 14.15 -17.77 -7.47
C ARG A 244 14.97 -16.55 -7.01
N HIS A 245 14.57 -15.92 -5.94
CA HIS A 245 15.25 -14.72 -5.44
C HIS A 245 16.60 -15.07 -4.81
N PHE A 246 16.70 -16.20 -4.10
CA PHE A 246 17.95 -16.71 -3.58
C PHE A 246 18.98 -16.92 -4.71
N SER A 247 18.61 -17.59 -5.81
CA SER A 247 19.49 -17.77 -6.96
C SER A 247 20.00 -16.44 -7.51
N SER A 248 19.11 -15.46 -7.65
CA SER A 248 19.51 -14.10 -8.09
C SER A 248 20.48 -13.42 -7.12
N LYS A 249 20.29 -13.59 -5.80
CA LYS A 249 21.22 -13.07 -4.78
C LYS A 249 22.58 -13.75 -4.84
N ALA A 250 22.61 -15.04 -5.02
CA ALA A 250 23.85 -15.80 -5.19
C ALA A 250 24.60 -15.39 -6.46
N GLU A 251 23.88 -15.17 -7.58
CA GLU A 251 24.47 -14.65 -8.82
C GLU A 251 25.07 -13.24 -8.64
N GLN A 252 24.35 -12.33 -7.96
CA GLN A 252 24.88 -11.00 -7.62
C GLN A 252 26.15 -11.08 -6.79
N LEU A 253 26.21 -11.99 -5.79
CA LEU A 253 27.40 -12.19 -4.98
C LEU A 253 28.56 -12.73 -5.82
N LEU A 254 28.33 -13.68 -6.71
CA LEU A 254 29.34 -14.23 -7.61
C LEU A 254 29.88 -13.19 -8.59
N GLN A 255 28.99 -12.35 -9.15
CA GLN A 255 29.37 -11.25 -10.06
C GLN A 255 30.21 -10.15 -9.39
N SER A 256 30.16 -10.02 -8.07
CA SER A 256 31.01 -9.09 -7.34
C SER A 256 32.50 -9.49 -7.31
N ASN A 257 32.87 -10.58 -7.98
CA ASN A 257 34.22 -11.17 -8.02
C ASN A 257 34.81 -11.53 -6.64
N LYS A 258 33.95 -11.64 -5.63
CA LYS A 258 34.34 -12.07 -4.30
C LYS A 258 34.29 -13.59 -4.17
N PRO A 259 35.24 -14.18 -3.41
CA PRO A 259 35.14 -15.60 -3.14
C PRO A 259 33.88 -15.87 -2.31
N MET A 260 33.11 -16.88 -2.73
CA MET A 260 31.87 -17.25 -2.09
C MET A 260 31.67 -18.76 -1.97
N ALA A 261 30.73 -19.16 -1.14
CA ALA A 261 30.31 -20.55 -1.02
C ALA A 261 28.76 -20.61 -1.04
N ILE A 262 28.26 -21.76 -1.52
CA ILE A 262 26.86 -22.20 -1.35
C ILE A 262 26.86 -23.32 -0.32
N ILE A 263 26.03 -23.19 0.71
CA ILE A 263 25.78 -24.19 1.74
C ILE A 263 24.36 -24.71 1.50
N PHE A 264 24.22 -26.02 1.39
CA PHE A 264 22.95 -26.73 1.22
C PHE A 264 22.65 -27.52 2.49
N CYS A 265 21.48 -27.27 3.08
CA CYS A 265 21.02 -27.90 4.32
C CYS A 265 19.73 -28.65 4.07
N ASP A 266 19.61 -29.85 4.62
CA ASP A 266 18.39 -30.68 4.59
C ASP A 266 18.11 -31.20 6.00
N ILE A 267 16.86 -31.08 6.47
CA ILE A 267 16.46 -31.51 7.82
C ILE A 267 16.36 -33.03 7.85
N ASP A 268 17.11 -33.63 8.74
CA ASP A 268 17.16 -35.06 8.89
C ASP A 268 15.82 -35.62 9.40
N ASN A 269 15.31 -36.67 8.73
CA ASN A 269 14.07 -37.35 9.10
C ASN A 269 12.82 -36.46 9.16
N PHE A 270 12.75 -35.35 8.39
CA PHE A 270 11.65 -34.41 8.42
C PHE A 270 10.28 -35.06 8.12
N LYS A 271 10.24 -36.05 7.20
CA LYS A 271 9.02 -36.81 6.94
C LYS A 271 8.56 -37.55 8.19
N LYS A 272 9.46 -38.23 8.94
CA LYS A 272 9.12 -38.91 10.19
C LYS A 272 8.60 -37.91 11.24
N LEU A 273 9.17 -36.72 11.32
CA LEU A 273 8.69 -35.64 12.19
C LEU A 273 7.25 -35.27 11.84
N ASN A 274 6.95 -35.04 10.54
CA ASN A 274 5.59 -34.80 10.06
C ASN A 274 4.61 -35.88 10.44
N ASP A 275 4.99 -37.14 10.17
CA ASP A 275 4.13 -38.30 10.39
C ASP A 275 3.86 -38.52 11.90
N THR A 276 4.81 -38.19 12.78
CA THR A 276 4.71 -38.41 14.22
C THR A 276 4.05 -37.27 14.98
N HIS A 277 4.36 -36.00 14.60
CA HIS A 277 3.96 -34.81 15.37
C HIS A 277 3.01 -33.87 14.60
N GLY A 278 2.68 -34.22 13.37
CA GLY A 278 1.81 -33.44 12.50
C GLY A 278 2.49 -32.22 11.85
N HIS A 279 1.88 -31.75 10.78
CA HIS A 279 2.43 -30.65 9.96
C HIS A 279 2.65 -29.35 10.75
N HIS A 280 1.76 -29.01 11.67
CA HIS A 280 1.89 -27.76 12.44
C HIS A 280 3.18 -27.73 13.29
N LYS A 281 3.54 -28.84 13.91
CA LYS A 281 4.79 -28.95 14.70
C LYS A 281 6.01 -28.93 13.79
N ALA A 282 5.96 -29.65 12.66
CA ALA A 282 7.05 -29.67 11.69
C ALA A 282 7.28 -28.30 11.03
N ASP A 283 6.23 -27.55 10.72
CA ASP A 283 6.32 -26.16 10.25
C ASP A 283 7.01 -25.27 11.30
N GLY A 284 6.72 -25.47 12.58
CA GLY A 284 7.39 -24.77 13.68
C GLY A 284 8.91 -25.05 13.72
N VAL A 285 9.28 -26.32 13.58
CA VAL A 285 10.70 -26.74 13.52
C VAL A 285 11.40 -26.17 12.28
N LEU A 286 10.74 -26.22 11.12
CA LEU A 286 11.29 -25.65 9.89
C LEU A 286 11.55 -24.13 10.01
N LYS A 287 10.66 -23.40 10.70
CA LYS A 287 10.87 -21.96 11.00
C LYS A 287 12.09 -21.75 11.91
N GLN A 288 12.24 -22.55 12.96
CA GLN A 288 13.41 -22.45 13.87
C GLN A 288 14.72 -22.69 13.13
N VAL A 289 14.80 -23.77 12.34
CA VAL A 289 15.99 -24.07 11.52
C VAL A 289 16.26 -22.94 10.52
N SER A 290 15.23 -22.41 9.90
CA SER A 290 15.35 -21.30 8.94
C SER A 290 15.89 -20.01 9.58
N GLU A 291 15.45 -19.69 10.80
CA GLU A 291 15.96 -18.52 11.52
C GLU A 291 17.43 -18.69 11.91
N ILE A 292 17.85 -19.88 12.35
CA ILE A 292 19.28 -20.17 12.60
C ILE A 292 20.14 -19.96 11.35
N ILE A 293 19.70 -20.50 10.19
CA ILE A 293 20.44 -20.33 8.93
C ILE A 293 20.51 -18.86 8.52
N LYS A 294 19.43 -18.11 8.71
CA LYS A 294 19.36 -16.69 8.41
C LYS A 294 20.32 -15.87 9.28
N GLU A 295 20.36 -16.14 10.57
CA GLU A 295 21.25 -15.48 11.53
C GLU A 295 22.71 -15.75 11.19
N GLU A 296 23.11 -17.01 10.95
CA GLU A 296 24.47 -17.40 10.59
C GLU A 296 24.92 -16.84 9.22
N SER A 297 23.97 -16.54 8.34
CA SER A 297 24.23 -15.92 7.04
C SER A 297 24.22 -14.38 7.10
N SER A 298 23.76 -13.80 8.21
CA SER A 298 23.58 -12.35 8.32
C SER A 298 24.89 -11.59 8.27
N GLY A 299 24.93 -10.50 7.52
CA GLY A 299 26.12 -9.66 7.34
C GLY A 299 27.19 -10.23 6.40
N ILE A 300 27.12 -11.52 6.05
CA ILE A 300 28.08 -12.19 5.16
C ILE A 300 27.43 -12.76 3.90
N GLY A 301 26.10 -12.86 3.85
CA GLY A 301 25.41 -13.46 2.72
C GLY A 301 23.90 -13.42 2.83
N SER A 302 23.23 -14.44 2.29
CA SER A 302 21.78 -14.53 2.24
C SER A 302 21.32 -15.99 2.34
N ALA A 303 20.15 -16.21 2.97
CA ALA A 303 19.54 -17.53 3.10
C ALA A 303 18.26 -17.65 2.26
N GLY A 304 17.94 -18.85 1.78
CA GLY A 304 16.76 -19.13 0.96
C GLY A 304 16.20 -20.53 1.20
N ARG A 305 14.91 -20.71 0.94
CA ARG A 305 14.26 -22.01 0.90
C ARG A 305 14.25 -22.52 -0.54
N TYR A 306 14.82 -23.71 -0.75
CA TYR A 306 14.96 -24.29 -2.07
C TYR A 306 13.81 -25.26 -2.40
N GLY A 307 13.38 -26.05 -1.41
CA GLY A 307 12.31 -27.03 -1.53
C GLY A 307 11.63 -27.26 -0.18
N GLY A 308 10.92 -28.34 0.00
CA GLY A 308 10.18 -28.72 1.21
C GLY A 308 10.92 -28.43 2.53
N GLU A 309 11.92 -29.26 2.85
CA GLU A 309 12.80 -29.13 4.01
C GLU A 309 14.24 -28.69 3.65
N GLU A 310 14.44 -28.31 2.38
CA GLU A 310 15.74 -27.94 1.84
C GLU A 310 15.97 -26.42 1.96
N LEU A 311 17.04 -26.05 2.62
CA LEU A 311 17.39 -24.67 2.92
C LEU A 311 18.82 -24.38 2.43
N LEU A 312 19.04 -23.19 1.86
CA LEU A 312 20.33 -22.80 1.33
C LEU A 312 20.84 -21.52 1.98
N SER A 313 22.16 -21.41 2.02
CA SER A 313 22.85 -20.15 2.30
C SER A 313 23.91 -19.89 1.22
N CYS A 314 24.02 -18.65 0.75
CA CYS A 314 25.14 -18.16 -0.03
C CYS A 314 25.92 -17.14 0.80
N ILE A 315 27.20 -17.32 0.97
CA ILE A 315 28.05 -16.48 1.83
C ILE A 315 29.31 -16.01 1.11
N SER A 316 29.79 -14.82 1.43
CA SER A 316 31.14 -14.38 1.06
C SER A 316 32.15 -15.08 1.95
N THR A 317 33.21 -15.63 1.33
CA THR A 317 34.29 -16.33 2.04
C THR A 317 35.54 -15.47 2.18
N GLU A 318 35.45 -14.15 2.03
CA GLU A 318 36.59 -13.23 2.22
C GLU A 318 37.11 -13.23 3.67
N ARG A 319 36.19 -13.29 4.64
CA ARG A 319 36.52 -13.15 6.07
C ARG A 319 36.22 -14.41 6.89
N VAL A 320 35.42 -15.31 6.35
CA VAL A 320 34.95 -16.51 7.06
C VAL A 320 35.10 -17.73 6.18
N LYS A 321 35.57 -18.84 6.75
CA LYS A 321 35.64 -20.13 6.05
C LYS A 321 34.24 -20.77 5.99
N PRO A 322 33.83 -21.31 4.84
CA PRO A 322 32.51 -21.91 4.69
C PRO A 322 32.29 -23.11 5.62
N GLU A 323 33.35 -23.86 5.94
CA GLU A 323 33.28 -24.97 6.91
C GLU A 323 32.86 -24.53 8.30
N ILE A 324 33.31 -23.35 8.75
CA ILE A 324 32.97 -22.81 10.07
C ILE A 324 31.48 -22.43 10.12
N VAL A 325 30.98 -21.75 9.09
CA VAL A 325 29.56 -21.33 9.02
C VAL A 325 28.66 -22.56 8.91
N ALA A 326 29.01 -23.53 8.04
CA ALA A 326 28.23 -24.75 7.87
C ALA A 326 28.19 -25.59 9.18
N GLU A 327 29.31 -25.70 9.90
CA GLU A 327 29.36 -26.40 11.18
C GLU A 327 28.65 -25.62 12.30
N SER A 328 28.69 -24.30 12.29
CA SER A 328 27.93 -23.48 13.22
C SER A 328 26.43 -23.68 13.04
N ILE A 329 25.92 -23.65 11.79
CA ILE A 329 24.53 -23.95 11.47
C ILE A 329 24.14 -25.34 11.97
N ARG A 330 24.92 -26.38 11.61
CA ARG A 330 24.66 -27.76 12.03
C ARG A 330 24.56 -27.89 13.55
N ARG A 331 25.54 -27.34 14.28
CA ARG A 331 25.65 -27.45 15.74
C ARG A 331 24.52 -26.69 16.44
N ARG A 332 24.19 -25.49 15.96
CA ARG A 332 23.08 -24.72 16.51
C ARG A 332 21.72 -25.43 16.30
N VAL A 333 21.50 -25.99 15.12
CA VAL A 333 20.28 -26.77 14.87
C VAL A 333 20.19 -27.96 15.80
N GLU A 334 21.28 -28.72 16.01
CA GLU A 334 21.31 -29.84 16.94
C GLU A 334 21.07 -29.42 18.39
N GLN A 335 21.54 -28.23 18.81
CA GLN A 335 21.43 -27.76 20.18
C GLN A 335 20.11 -27.02 20.48
N GLU A 336 19.60 -26.27 19.51
CA GLU A 336 18.49 -25.34 19.69
C GLU A 336 17.15 -25.92 19.19
N THR A 337 17.16 -27.07 18.48
CA THR A 337 15.96 -27.70 17.92
C THR A 337 15.86 -29.17 18.27
N MET A 338 14.71 -29.77 17.96
CA MET A 338 14.50 -31.21 18.15
C MET A 338 14.94 -32.08 16.97
N VAL A 339 15.62 -31.51 15.98
CA VAL A 339 16.09 -32.20 14.78
C VAL A 339 17.59 -31.97 14.55
N THR A 340 18.16 -32.77 13.65
CA THR A 340 19.50 -32.50 13.10
C THR A 340 19.39 -32.18 11.63
N ILE A 341 20.47 -31.70 11.04
CA ILE A 341 20.57 -31.40 9.61
C ILE A 341 21.79 -32.05 8.97
N SER A 342 21.63 -32.49 7.75
CA SER A 342 22.74 -32.86 6.86
C SER A 342 23.12 -31.66 6.01
N VAL A 343 24.41 -31.33 5.95
CA VAL A 343 24.93 -30.13 5.30
C VAL A 343 25.98 -30.48 4.27
N GLY A 344 25.89 -29.86 3.10
CA GLY A 344 26.93 -29.87 2.08
C GLY A 344 27.27 -28.46 1.63
N PHE A 345 28.50 -28.23 1.18
CA PHE A 345 28.88 -26.94 0.61
C PHE A 345 29.82 -27.06 -0.57
N SER A 346 29.72 -26.09 -1.48
CA SER A 346 30.62 -25.87 -2.60
C SER A 346 31.10 -24.41 -2.62
N THR A 347 32.26 -24.19 -3.21
CA THR A 347 32.89 -22.85 -3.27
C THR A 347 33.06 -22.37 -4.70
N SER A 348 33.22 -21.05 -4.87
CA SER A 348 33.54 -20.44 -6.16
C SER A 348 34.91 -20.85 -6.75
N LYS A 349 35.66 -21.69 -6.05
CA LYS A 349 36.89 -22.36 -6.59
C LYS A 349 36.51 -23.59 -7.43
N GLU A 350 35.40 -24.28 -7.05
CA GLU A 350 34.95 -25.50 -7.73
C GLU A 350 34.12 -25.19 -9.00
N SER A 351 33.33 -24.11 -8.97
CA SER A 351 32.57 -23.64 -10.12
C SER A 351 32.35 -22.13 -10.10
N LYS A 352 32.25 -21.52 -11.29
CA LYS A 352 31.89 -20.11 -11.49
C LYS A 352 30.43 -19.95 -11.96
N VAL A 353 29.63 -20.98 -11.80
CA VAL A 353 28.18 -20.98 -12.15
C VAL A 353 27.41 -21.37 -10.90
N VAL A 354 26.49 -20.48 -10.46
CA VAL A 354 25.70 -20.65 -9.23
C VAL A 354 24.90 -21.96 -9.24
N GLN A 355 24.27 -22.30 -10.36
CA GLN A 355 23.48 -23.53 -10.47
C GLN A 355 24.34 -24.79 -10.31
N GLU A 356 25.57 -24.77 -10.81
CA GLU A 356 26.50 -25.88 -10.63
C GLU A 356 27.01 -25.94 -9.19
N MET A 357 27.28 -24.80 -8.54
CA MET A 357 27.63 -24.76 -7.11
C MET A 357 26.51 -25.28 -6.23
N ILE A 358 25.24 -24.99 -6.54
CA ILE A 358 24.09 -25.53 -5.83
C ILE A 358 24.06 -27.06 -5.98
N LYS A 359 24.20 -27.58 -7.21
CA LYS A 359 24.21 -29.00 -7.47
C LYS A 359 25.37 -29.71 -6.73
N GLN A 360 26.56 -29.14 -6.74
CA GLN A 360 27.71 -29.67 -6.01
C GLN A 360 27.49 -29.69 -4.49
N ALA A 361 26.89 -28.64 -3.94
CA ALA A 361 26.54 -28.54 -2.53
C ALA A 361 25.47 -29.58 -2.15
N ASP A 362 24.48 -29.81 -3.02
CA ASP A 362 23.46 -30.85 -2.87
C ASP A 362 24.07 -32.26 -2.88
N GLU A 363 24.95 -32.57 -3.82
CA GLU A 363 25.69 -33.83 -3.88
C GLU A 363 26.48 -34.09 -2.58
N ALA A 364 27.15 -33.06 -2.04
CA ALA A 364 27.83 -33.15 -0.77
C ALA A 364 26.90 -33.33 0.43
N MET A 365 25.76 -32.65 0.45
CA MET A 365 24.71 -32.81 1.46
C MET A 365 24.12 -34.23 1.42
N TYR A 366 23.83 -34.73 0.22
CA TYR A 366 23.33 -36.10 0.06
C TYR A 366 24.31 -37.15 0.59
N TYR A 367 25.62 -36.92 0.40
CA TYR A 367 26.65 -37.77 1.03
C TYR A 367 26.58 -37.69 2.56
N SER A 368 26.39 -36.50 3.14
CA SER A 368 26.17 -36.35 4.58
C SER A 368 24.95 -37.15 5.04
N LYS A 369 23.84 -37.05 4.31
CA LYS A 369 22.56 -37.71 4.63
C LYS A 369 22.63 -39.24 4.59
N THR A 370 23.41 -39.79 3.64
CA THR A 370 23.54 -41.26 3.45
C THR A 370 24.64 -41.89 4.31
N THR A 371 25.61 -41.10 4.79
CA THR A 371 26.77 -41.65 5.56
C THR A 371 26.68 -41.35 7.07
N GLY A 372 25.47 -41.18 7.62
CA GLY A 372 25.24 -41.09 9.06
C GLY A 372 24.46 -39.87 9.54
N LYS A 373 24.13 -38.91 8.64
CA LYS A 373 23.38 -37.66 8.97
C LYS A 373 24.14 -36.77 9.96
N ASN A 374 23.53 -35.63 10.33
CA ASN A 374 24.07 -34.69 11.33
C ASN A 374 25.55 -34.35 11.13
N LYS A 375 25.96 -34.00 9.92
CA LYS A 375 27.32 -33.64 9.59
C LYS A 375 27.47 -32.72 8.40
N VAL A 376 28.64 -32.14 8.26
CA VAL A 376 29.03 -31.25 7.16
C VAL A 376 29.97 -31.98 6.22
N THR A 377 29.74 -31.93 4.93
CA THR A 377 30.62 -32.46 3.89
C THR A 377 30.98 -31.38 2.86
N PRO A 378 32.27 -31.11 2.60
CA PRO A 378 32.68 -30.27 1.47
C PRO A 378 32.56 -31.05 0.15
N PHE A 379 32.09 -30.35 -0.92
CA PHE A 379 32.20 -30.93 -2.26
C PHE A 379 33.69 -30.97 -2.63
N LYS A 380 34.16 -32.15 -3.10
CA LYS A 380 35.50 -32.34 -3.64
C LYS A 380 35.37 -32.87 -5.05
N SER A 381 35.88 -32.15 -6.04
CA SER A 381 35.95 -32.63 -7.41
C SER A 381 36.74 -33.95 -7.47
N SER A 382 36.23 -34.91 -8.22
CA SER A 382 36.90 -36.21 -8.42
C SER A 382 38.32 -36.09 -8.97
N ALA A 383 38.69 -34.94 -9.56
CA ALA A 383 40.05 -34.62 -9.99
C ALA A 383 41.02 -34.42 -8.80
N ALA A 384 40.50 -33.96 -7.63
CA ALA A 384 41.32 -33.79 -6.42
C ALA A 384 41.51 -35.15 -5.67
N SER A 385 40.56 -36.09 -5.82
CA SER A 385 40.65 -37.43 -5.23
C SER A 385 41.74 -38.29 -5.88
N LYS A 386 42.09 -38.05 -7.15
CA LYS A 386 43.18 -38.77 -7.84
C LYS A 386 44.59 -38.29 -7.43
N LYS A 387 44.76 -37.04 -6.94
CA LYS A 387 46.04 -36.55 -6.45
C LYS A 387 46.40 -36.93 -5.01
N SER A 388 45.45 -37.41 -4.23
CA SER A 388 45.68 -37.84 -2.85
C SER A 388 45.96 -39.36 -2.71
N LYS A 389 45.94 -40.11 -3.83
CA LYS A 389 46.30 -41.54 -3.91
C LYS A 389 47.50 -41.84 -4.78
N ALA A 390 48.22 -40.83 -5.22
CA ALA A 390 49.54 -40.90 -5.82
C ALA A 390 50.53 -40.19 -4.85
#